data_8fc2bed26e834ae4492d6ce87535bfaa
#
_entry.id   8fc2bed26e834ae4492d6ce87535bfaa
#
_cell.length_a   1.000
_cell.length_b   1.000
_cell.length_c   1.000
_cell.angle_alpha   90.00
_cell.angle_beta   90.00
_cell.angle_gamma   90.00
#
_symmetry.space_group_name_H-M   'P 1'
#
loop_
_entity.id
_entity.type
_entity.pdbx_description
1 polymer ?
#
loop_
_entity_poly.entity_id
_entity_poly.type
_entity_poly.pdbx_seq_one_letter_code
_entity_poly.pdbx_strand_id
1 'polypeptide(L)'
;MRKSDDFGFGTQIRKSPYFDATIEWGAKGFSVYNHMYIPRDFGDPEQNFWNLVNEAILCDVSVERQVEISGPDAARFVQLLTPRDLSKMKVGQCKYILITNQDGGLLNDPVLLKLADDRFWISLADSDILLWAQGVAVNTDYEVHIFEPDASPLQLQGPKSRDIMVKVFGESILDLKYYWHREYKWSGISLIVSRTGWSSELGYELSLIHI
;
A
#
# COMPACT_ATOMS: atom_id res chain seq x y z
N MET A 1 -5.58 9.78 -28.24
CA MET A 1 -5.30 8.84 -27.15
C MET A 1 -3.85 8.40 -27.29
N ARG A 2 -2.98 8.63 -26.30
CA ARG A 2 -1.60 8.11 -26.33
C ARG A 2 -1.66 6.60 -26.09
N LYS A 3 -0.83 5.86 -26.83
CA LYS A 3 -0.68 4.41 -26.66
C LYS A 3 0.52 4.12 -25.77
N SER A 4 0.55 2.94 -25.15
CA SER A 4 1.71 2.49 -24.35
C SER A 4 3.02 2.53 -25.12
N ASP A 5 2.96 2.41 -26.45
CA ASP A 5 4.11 2.41 -27.36
C ASP A 5 4.78 3.78 -27.52
N ASP A 6 4.12 4.86 -27.05
CA ASP A 6 4.68 6.22 -27.07
C ASP A 6 5.74 6.43 -25.95
N PHE A 7 5.92 5.43 -25.05
CA PHE A 7 6.86 5.47 -23.94
C PHE A 7 7.94 4.40 -24.10
N GLY A 8 9.17 4.75 -23.82
CA GLY A 8 10.29 3.81 -23.78
C GLY A 8 10.36 3.08 -22.43
N PHE A 9 9.57 2.01 -22.25
CA PHE A 9 9.57 1.23 -21.01
C PHE A 9 10.64 0.14 -21.02
N GLY A 10 11.35 0.01 -19.88
CA GLY A 10 12.30 -1.09 -19.67
C GLY A 10 11.58 -2.41 -19.41
N THR A 11 12.08 -3.49 -20.00
CA THR A 11 11.48 -4.83 -19.88
C THR A 11 11.63 -5.47 -18.49
N GLN A 12 12.51 -4.93 -17.64
CA GLN A 12 12.78 -5.44 -16.29
C GLN A 12 12.03 -4.66 -15.19
N ILE A 13 11.25 -3.66 -15.57
CA ILE A 13 10.46 -2.86 -14.64
C ILE A 13 9.01 -3.37 -14.69
N ARG A 14 8.45 -3.65 -13.55
CA ARG A 14 7.07 -4.16 -13.42
C ARG A 14 6.06 -3.07 -13.80
N LYS A 15 4.95 -3.49 -14.36
CA LYS A 15 3.76 -2.67 -14.57
C LYS A 15 2.70 -3.08 -13.56
N SER A 16 1.95 -2.12 -13.04
CA SER A 16 0.78 -2.41 -12.21
C SER A 16 -0.35 -2.99 -13.07
N PRO A 17 -1.35 -3.66 -12.49
CA PRO A 17 -2.55 -4.06 -13.23
C PRO A 17 -3.36 -2.86 -13.75
N TYR A 18 -3.13 -1.66 -13.21
CA TYR A 18 -3.78 -0.40 -13.63
C TYR A 18 -2.98 0.40 -14.64
N PHE A 19 -1.80 -0.06 -15.03
CA PHE A 19 -0.85 0.68 -15.87
C PHE A 19 -1.49 1.22 -17.16
N ASP A 20 -2.20 0.36 -17.91
CA ASP A 20 -2.85 0.77 -19.16
C ASP A 20 -3.97 1.78 -18.90
N ALA A 21 -4.73 1.62 -17.83
CA ALA A 21 -5.74 2.59 -17.41
C ALA A 21 -5.12 3.96 -17.07
N THR A 22 -3.94 4.01 -16.44
CA THR A 22 -3.27 5.30 -16.17
C THR A 22 -2.90 6.03 -17.46
N ILE A 23 -2.50 5.31 -18.51
CA ILE A 23 -2.22 5.88 -19.83
C ILE A 23 -3.51 6.39 -20.47
N GLU A 24 -4.60 5.62 -20.42
CA GLU A 24 -5.90 6.03 -20.95
C GLU A 24 -6.42 7.31 -20.25
N TRP A 25 -6.19 7.44 -18.96
CA TRP A 25 -6.53 8.62 -18.16
C TRP A 25 -5.56 9.79 -18.33
N GLY A 26 -4.54 9.64 -19.17
CA GLY A 26 -3.70 10.74 -19.63
C GLY A 26 -2.38 10.89 -18.90
N ALA A 27 -1.86 9.84 -18.29
CA ALA A 27 -0.50 9.85 -17.74
C ALA A 27 0.51 10.26 -18.82
N LYS A 28 1.37 11.23 -18.50
CA LYS A 28 2.37 11.82 -19.40
C LYS A 28 3.80 11.44 -19.03
N GLY A 29 4.01 10.91 -17.84
CA GLY A 29 5.31 10.50 -17.35
C GLY A 29 5.20 9.49 -16.24
N PHE A 30 6.26 8.68 -16.11
CA PHE A 30 6.40 7.65 -15.11
C PHE A 30 7.73 7.77 -14.37
N SER A 31 7.75 7.39 -13.11
CA SER A 31 8.95 7.10 -12.34
C SER A 31 9.02 5.61 -12.04
N VAL A 32 10.11 5.19 -11.41
CA VAL A 32 10.27 3.83 -10.87
C VAL A 32 10.30 3.93 -9.35
N TYR A 33 9.55 3.07 -8.69
CA TYR A 33 9.48 2.93 -7.25
C TYR A 33 9.27 1.45 -6.93
N ASN A 34 10.03 0.86 -6.03
CA ASN A 34 9.99 -0.58 -5.73
C ASN A 34 10.01 -1.48 -6.99
N HIS A 35 10.87 -1.15 -7.98
CA HIS A 35 11.01 -1.88 -9.26
C HIS A 35 9.72 -1.92 -10.10
N MET A 36 8.81 -0.97 -9.93
CA MET A 36 7.56 -0.86 -10.66
C MET A 36 7.37 0.58 -11.16
N TYR A 37 6.71 0.73 -12.32
CA TYR A 37 6.34 2.04 -12.84
C TYR A 37 5.22 2.65 -12.02
N ILE A 38 5.41 3.92 -11.61
CA ILE A 38 4.40 4.76 -10.99
C ILE A 38 4.10 5.97 -11.89
N PRO A 39 2.83 6.26 -12.21
CA PRO A 39 2.49 7.47 -12.93
C PRO A 39 2.77 8.69 -12.05
N ARG A 40 3.48 9.68 -12.59
CA ARG A 40 3.87 10.89 -11.83
C ARG A 40 3.35 12.18 -12.42
N ASP A 41 2.84 12.17 -13.63
CA ASP A 41 2.42 13.37 -14.34
C ASP A 41 1.19 13.10 -15.20
N PHE A 42 0.13 13.85 -14.94
CA PHE A 42 -1.11 13.87 -15.72
C PHE A 42 -1.33 15.23 -16.42
N GLY A 43 -0.32 16.10 -16.42
CA GLY A 43 -0.22 17.29 -17.27
C GLY A 43 -0.34 18.63 -16.58
N ASP A 44 -1.26 18.81 -15.66
CA ASP A 44 -1.44 20.07 -14.94
C ASP A 44 -1.24 19.84 -13.44
N PRO A 45 -0.02 20.06 -12.90
CA PRO A 45 0.28 19.79 -11.50
C PRO A 45 -0.46 20.74 -10.54
N GLU A 46 -0.73 21.98 -10.96
CA GLU A 46 -1.49 22.93 -10.14
C GLU A 46 -2.95 22.49 -10.02
N GLN A 47 -3.59 22.15 -11.12
CA GLN A 47 -4.96 21.63 -11.10
C GLN A 47 -5.05 20.31 -10.32
N ASN A 48 -4.09 19.42 -10.48
CA ASN A 48 -4.05 18.15 -9.74
C ASN A 48 -3.91 18.38 -8.24
N PHE A 49 -3.09 19.34 -7.81
CA PHE A 49 -2.99 19.75 -6.41
C PHE A 49 -4.32 20.28 -5.87
N TRP A 50 -4.98 21.16 -6.59
CA TRP A 50 -6.27 21.71 -6.16
C TRP A 50 -7.39 20.68 -6.19
N ASN A 51 -7.34 19.69 -7.08
CA ASN A 51 -8.24 18.54 -7.05
C ASN A 51 -8.04 17.69 -5.78
N LEU A 52 -6.79 17.48 -5.34
CA LEU A 52 -6.52 16.79 -4.08
C LEU A 52 -7.10 17.54 -2.89
N VAL A 53 -6.89 18.87 -2.81
CA VAL A 53 -7.26 19.68 -1.65
C VAL A 53 -8.78 19.96 -1.58
N ASN A 54 -9.45 20.10 -2.71
CA ASN A 54 -10.86 20.51 -2.76
C ASN A 54 -11.83 19.41 -3.18
N GLU A 55 -11.34 18.35 -3.83
CA GLU A 55 -12.15 17.30 -4.44
C GLU A 55 -11.72 15.92 -3.93
N ALA A 56 -11.33 15.05 -4.83
CA ALA A 56 -10.66 13.79 -4.56
C ALA A 56 -9.84 13.36 -5.78
N ILE A 57 -8.73 12.68 -5.52
CA ILE A 57 -7.90 12.04 -6.54
C ILE A 57 -7.80 10.54 -6.29
N LEU A 58 -7.67 9.76 -7.35
CA LEU A 58 -7.36 8.34 -7.31
C LEU A 58 -5.96 8.12 -7.88
N CYS A 59 -5.08 7.52 -7.07
CA CYS A 59 -3.70 7.24 -7.44
C CYS A 59 -3.47 5.74 -7.56
N ASP A 60 -2.78 5.31 -8.63
CA ASP A 60 -2.17 3.99 -8.68
C ASP A 60 -0.91 4.01 -7.81
N VAL A 61 -1.00 3.36 -6.65
CA VAL A 61 0.09 3.18 -5.70
C VAL A 61 0.47 1.71 -5.54
N SER A 62 0.25 0.90 -6.57
CA SER A 62 0.65 -0.52 -6.58
C SER A 62 2.15 -0.73 -6.35
N VAL A 63 2.92 0.32 -6.53
CA VAL A 63 4.36 0.37 -6.18
C VAL A 63 4.63 0.23 -4.69
N GLU A 64 3.65 0.53 -3.83
CA GLU A 64 3.67 0.23 -2.40
C GLU A 64 3.35 -1.25 -2.18
N ARG A 65 4.20 -2.09 -2.74
CA ARG A 65 4.08 -3.55 -2.68
C ARG A 65 3.88 -4.01 -1.25
N GLN A 66 3.05 -5.02 -1.08
CA GLN A 66 2.82 -5.60 0.24
C GLN A 66 3.84 -6.71 0.51
N VAL A 67 4.32 -6.81 1.74
CA VAL A 67 5.00 -8.01 2.24
C VAL A 67 4.11 -8.65 3.28
N GLU A 68 3.68 -9.88 3.04
CA GLU A 68 2.94 -10.66 4.03
C GLU A 68 3.91 -11.44 4.90
N ILE A 69 3.68 -11.38 6.21
CA ILE A 69 4.35 -12.19 7.22
C ILE A 69 3.25 -12.92 8.00
N SER A 70 3.24 -14.24 7.89
CA SER A 70 2.23 -15.10 8.54
C SER A 70 2.87 -16.32 9.19
N GLY A 71 2.17 -16.92 10.14
CA GLY A 71 2.62 -18.10 10.88
C GLY A 71 2.62 -17.91 12.40
N PRO A 72 2.88 -18.98 13.16
CA PRO A 72 2.79 -18.96 14.61
C PRO A 72 3.65 -17.91 15.30
N ASP A 73 4.82 -17.59 14.74
CA ASP A 73 5.75 -16.60 15.26
C ASP A 73 5.70 -15.24 14.56
N ALA A 74 4.72 -15.01 13.67
CA ALA A 74 4.66 -13.78 12.86
C ALA A 74 4.68 -12.50 13.72
N ALA A 75 3.95 -12.46 14.81
CA ALA A 75 3.93 -11.28 15.70
C ALA A 75 5.30 -11.00 16.35
N ARG A 76 6.02 -12.06 16.74
CA ARG A 76 7.37 -11.95 17.32
C ARG A 76 8.37 -11.52 16.25
N PHE A 77 8.25 -12.08 15.06
CA PHE A 77 9.13 -11.74 13.95
C PHE A 77 8.94 -10.30 13.46
N VAL A 78 7.69 -9.84 13.32
CA VAL A 78 7.41 -8.44 12.97
C VAL A 78 7.95 -7.48 14.03
N GLN A 79 7.82 -7.84 15.33
CA GLN A 79 8.41 -7.04 16.42
C GLN A 79 9.95 -6.98 16.34
N LEU A 80 10.61 -8.01 15.82
CA LEU A 80 12.07 -8.02 15.63
C LEU A 80 12.53 -7.01 14.55
N LEU A 81 11.70 -6.76 13.55
CA LEU A 81 12.04 -5.87 12.42
C LEU A 81 11.94 -4.37 12.77
N THR A 82 11.28 -4.01 13.88
CA THR A 82 11.00 -2.61 14.21
C THR A 82 11.29 -2.28 15.68
N PRO A 83 11.85 -1.10 15.98
CA PRO A 83 12.01 -0.63 17.36
C PRO A 83 10.69 -0.18 17.99
N ARG A 84 9.60 -0.05 17.19
CA ARG A 84 8.30 0.35 17.70
C ARG A 84 7.64 -0.78 18.48
N ASP A 85 7.19 -0.52 19.70
CA ASP A 85 6.41 -1.49 20.48
C ASP A 85 5.05 -1.80 19.80
N LEU A 86 4.86 -3.05 19.42
CA LEU A 86 3.66 -3.58 18.78
C LEU A 86 2.79 -4.40 19.75
N SER A 87 3.20 -4.60 21.00
CA SER A 87 2.53 -5.49 21.97
C SER A 87 1.04 -5.19 22.18
N LYS A 88 0.64 -3.92 22.00
CA LYS A 88 -0.76 -3.45 22.15
C LYS A 88 -1.50 -3.29 20.81
N MET A 89 -0.90 -3.71 19.70
CA MET A 89 -1.54 -3.60 18.38
C MET A 89 -2.66 -4.61 18.23
N LYS A 90 -3.86 -4.14 17.93
CA LYS A 90 -5.05 -4.97 17.77
C LYS A 90 -5.24 -5.38 16.31
N VAL A 91 -5.88 -6.52 16.06
CA VAL A 91 -6.36 -6.89 14.72
C VAL A 91 -7.26 -5.79 14.17
N GLY A 92 -7.07 -5.44 12.91
CA GLY A 92 -7.73 -4.30 12.24
C GLY A 92 -6.99 -2.97 12.37
N GLN A 93 -5.95 -2.86 13.21
CA GLN A 93 -5.15 -1.64 13.29
C GLN A 93 -4.07 -1.58 12.23
N CYS A 94 -3.75 -0.34 11.82
CA CYS A 94 -2.54 0.00 11.08
C CYS A 94 -1.58 0.77 11.99
N LYS A 95 -0.28 0.67 11.71
CA LYS A 95 0.76 1.48 12.37
C LYS A 95 1.84 1.86 11.38
N TYR A 96 2.21 3.14 11.34
CA TYR A 96 3.44 3.55 10.70
C TYR A 96 4.62 3.06 11.55
N ILE A 97 5.54 2.33 10.95
CA ILE A 97 6.70 1.75 11.65
C ILE A 97 8.00 2.14 10.92
N LEU A 98 9.11 1.96 11.60
CA LEU A 98 10.43 2.06 11.01
C LEU A 98 11.05 0.66 11.01
N ILE A 99 11.55 0.22 9.86
CA ILE A 99 12.36 -1.00 9.76
C ILE A 99 13.82 -0.57 9.73
N THR A 100 14.61 -1.11 10.64
CA THR A 100 16.01 -0.72 10.82
C THR A 100 16.95 -1.91 10.64
N ASN A 101 18.19 -1.61 10.26
CA ASN A 101 19.28 -2.57 10.34
C ASN A 101 19.81 -2.68 11.79
N GLN A 102 20.82 -3.52 12.00
CA GLN A 102 21.46 -3.76 13.30
C GLN A 102 22.14 -2.52 13.90
N ASP A 103 22.51 -1.54 13.09
CA ASP A 103 23.16 -0.31 13.52
C ASP A 103 22.17 0.84 13.77
N GLY A 104 20.87 0.57 13.63
CA GLY A 104 19.79 1.55 13.76
C GLY A 104 19.56 2.40 12.50
N GLY A 105 20.24 2.09 11.39
CA GLY A 105 20.02 2.74 10.10
C GLY A 105 18.63 2.39 9.54
N LEU A 106 17.91 3.40 9.04
CA LEU A 106 16.58 3.22 8.45
C LEU A 106 16.70 2.49 7.12
N LEU A 107 15.94 1.39 6.99
CA LEU A 107 15.81 0.62 5.74
C LEU A 107 14.50 0.94 5.02
N ASN A 108 13.41 1.11 5.78
CA ASN A 108 12.08 1.42 5.24
C ASN A 108 11.20 2.01 6.34
N ASP A 109 10.20 2.77 5.95
CA ASP A 109 9.24 3.42 6.84
C ASP A 109 7.78 3.10 6.47
N PRO A 110 7.41 1.81 6.47
CA PRO A 110 6.14 1.33 5.94
C PRO A 110 4.97 1.55 6.87
N VAL A 111 3.77 1.30 6.34
CA VAL A 111 2.57 1.06 7.15
C VAL A 111 2.41 -0.44 7.39
N LEU A 112 2.35 -0.82 8.67
CA LEU A 112 2.05 -2.17 9.11
C LEU A 112 0.55 -2.32 9.34
N LEU A 113 -0.06 -3.37 8.76
CA LEU A 113 -1.44 -3.78 8.97
C LEU A 113 -1.47 -5.11 9.75
N LYS A 114 -2.20 -5.19 10.85
CA LYS A 114 -2.42 -6.45 11.57
C LYS A 114 -3.72 -7.09 11.09
N LEU A 115 -3.65 -8.05 10.17
CA LEU A 115 -4.80 -8.73 9.57
C LEU A 115 -5.39 -9.80 10.50
N ALA A 116 -4.53 -10.51 11.23
CA ALA A 116 -4.87 -11.49 12.26
C ALA A 116 -3.78 -11.48 13.35
N ASP A 117 -3.93 -12.30 14.38
CA ASP A 117 -2.89 -12.37 15.43
C ASP A 117 -1.58 -12.97 14.92
N ASP A 118 -1.65 -13.78 13.88
CA ASP A 118 -0.57 -14.48 13.21
C ASP A 118 -0.36 -14.06 11.76
N ARG A 119 -0.93 -12.90 11.34
CA ARG A 119 -0.87 -12.45 9.95
C ARG A 119 -0.78 -10.92 9.84
N PHE A 120 0.26 -10.45 9.14
CA PHE A 120 0.58 -9.04 8.98
C PHE A 120 0.89 -8.71 7.53
N TRP A 121 0.51 -7.51 7.11
CA TRP A 121 1.01 -6.90 5.88
C TRP A 121 1.87 -5.69 6.20
N ILE A 122 2.95 -5.54 5.44
CA ILE A 122 3.82 -4.37 5.44
C ILE A 122 3.64 -3.69 4.09
N SER A 123 3.01 -2.52 4.06
CA SER A 123 2.86 -1.67 2.86
C SER A 123 4.11 -0.82 2.71
N LEU A 124 4.91 -1.10 1.67
CA LEU A 124 6.30 -0.64 1.60
C LEU A 124 6.45 0.80 1.12
N ALA A 125 7.40 1.52 1.71
CA ALA A 125 8.13 2.56 1.02
C ALA A 125 9.21 1.96 0.09
N ASP A 126 10.01 2.80 -0.59
CA ASP A 126 10.94 2.35 -1.65
C ASP A 126 12.17 1.62 -1.09
N SER A 127 12.09 0.31 -0.90
CA SER A 127 13.22 -0.59 -0.68
C SER A 127 12.81 -2.07 -0.63
N ASP A 128 13.76 -3.00 -0.79
CA ASP A 128 13.53 -4.46 -0.85
C ASP A 128 13.34 -5.11 0.53
N ILE A 129 12.30 -4.75 1.25
CA ILE A 129 12.00 -5.31 2.58
C ILE A 129 11.62 -6.80 2.52
N LEU A 130 11.07 -7.29 1.42
CA LEU A 130 10.83 -8.73 1.24
C LEU A 130 12.13 -9.52 1.43
N LEU A 131 13.19 -9.13 0.70
CA LEU A 131 14.49 -9.81 0.77
C LEU A 131 15.15 -9.62 2.14
N TRP A 132 15.02 -8.43 2.73
CA TRP A 132 15.52 -8.17 4.09
C TRP A 132 14.84 -9.06 5.12
N ALA A 133 13.52 -9.12 5.14
CA ALA A 133 12.75 -9.93 6.08
C ALA A 133 13.07 -11.43 5.91
N GLN A 134 13.13 -11.93 4.67
CA GLN A 134 13.55 -13.30 4.40
C GLN A 134 14.97 -13.58 4.88
N GLY A 135 15.91 -12.65 4.64
CA GLY A 135 17.29 -12.76 5.10
C GLY A 135 17.42 -12.78 6.62
N VAL A 136 16.65 -11.96 7.33
CA VAL A 136 16.60 -11.97 8.79
C VAL A 136 16.02 -13.27 9.31
N ALA A 137 14.96 -13.79 8.69
CA ALA A 137 14.29 -15.04 9.11
C ALA A 137 15.23 -16.25 9.06
N VAL A 138 16.15 -16.33 8.08
CA VAL A 138 17.14 -17.43 7.96
C VAL A 138 17.99 -17.60 9.23
N ASN A 139 18.19 -16.53 9.99
CA ASN A 139 19.00 -16.54 11.22
C ASN A 139 18.16 -16.64 12.51
N THR A 140 16.91 -17.03 12.38
CA THR A 140 15.98 -17.21 13.52
C THR A 140 15.35 -18.61 13.47
N ASP A 141 14.88 -19.10 14.63
CA ASP A 141 14.09 -20.31 14.73
C ASP A 141 12.57 -20.02 14.65
N TYR A 142 12.19 -18.87 14.06
CA TYR A 142 10.79 -18.49 13.96
C TYR A 142 10.06 -19.20 12.83
N GLU A 143 8.89 -19.71 13.14
CA GLU A 143 8.01 -20.38 12.20
C GLU A 143 7.13 -19.35 11.49
N VAL A 144 7.66 -18.80 10.36
CA VAL A 144 7.02 -17.74 9.58
C VAL A 144 7.07 -18.01 8.08
N HIS A 145 6.03 -17.59 7.38
CA HIS A 145 5.97 -17.47 5.91
C HIS A 145 6.07 -16.02 5.51
N ILE A 146 7.01 -15.69 4.62
CA ILE A 146 7.28 -14.32 4.18
C ILE A 146 7.25 -14.29 2.66
N PHE A 147 6.28 -13.57 2.08
CA PHE A 147 6.09 -13.48 0.64
C PHE A 147 5.39 -12.18 0.23
N GLU A 148 5.40 -11.89 -1.07
CA GLU A 148 4.61 -10.81 -1.66
C GLU A 148 3.24 -11.36 -2.06
N PRO A 149 2.13 -10.93 -1.43
CA PRO A 149 0.80 -11.33 -1.84
C PRO A 149 0.43 -10.65 -3.17
N ASP A 150 -0.46 -11.27 -3.93
CA ASP A 150 -1.04 -10.66 -5.13
C ASP A 150 -2.07 -9.61 -4.72
N ALA A 151 -1.56 -8.43 -4.38
CA ALA A 151 -2.34 -7.28 -3.95
C ALA A 151 -1.77 -6.01 -4.57
N SER A 152 -2.66 -5.20 -5.14
CA SER A 152 -2.30 -3.95 -5.81
C SER A 152 -3.12 -2.80 -5.22
N PRO A 153 -2.50 -1.93 -4.40
CA PRO A 153 -3.20 -0.84 -3.76
C PRO A 153 -3.49 0.33 -4.72
N LEU A 154 -4.69 0.88 -4.57
CA LEU A 154 -5.09 2.19 -5.06
C LEU A 154 -5.27 3.14 -3.87
N GLN A 155 -4.95 4.41 -4.05
CA GLN A 155 -5.12 5.42 -3.02
C GLN A 155 -6.16 6.47 -3.46
N LEU A 156 -7.25 6.57 -2.72
CA LEU A 156 -8.30 7.60 -2.92
C LEU A 156 -8.14 8.66 -1.84
N GLN A 157 -7.77 9.88 -2.22
CA GLN A 157 -7.42 10.96 -1.30
C GLN A 157 -8.18 12.25 -1.63
N GLY A 158 -8.45 13.06 -0.62
CA GLY A 158 -9.11 14.35 -0.71
C GLY A 158 -10.44 14.38 0.05
N PRO A 159 -11.02 15.58 0.32
CA PRO A 159 -12.19 15.75 1.17
C PRO A 159 -13.43 14.97 0.68
N LYS A 160 -13.60 14.80 -0.63
CA LYS A 160 -14.73 14.05 -1.21
C LYS A 160 -14.49 12.54 -1.27
N SER A 161 -13.32 12.03 -0.87
CA SER A 161 -13.04 10.59 -0.83
C SER A 161 -14.05 9.82 0.01
N ARG A 162 -14.50 10.41 1.13
CA ARG A 162 -15.53 9.84 1.99
C ARG A 162 -16.85 9.57 1.27
N ASP A 163 -17.34 10.54 0.49
CA ASP A 163 -18.61 10.42 -0.22
C ASP A 163 -18.52 9.37 -1.34
N ILE A 164 -17.36 9.28 -1.98
CA ILE A 164 -17.10 8.25 -2.99
C ILE A 164 -17.11 6.87 -2.32
N MET A 165 -16.43 6.72 -1.19
CA MET A 165 -16.37 5.44 -0.47
C MET A 165 -17.75 5.00 0.03
N VAL A 166 -18.60 5.93 0.48
CA VAL A 166 -20.01 5.63 0.85
C VAL A 166 -20.80 5.11 -0.36
N LYS A 167 -20.62 5.71 -1.53
CA LYS A 167 -21.29 5.24 -2.77
C LYS A 167 -20.86 3.83 -3.17
N VAL A 168 -19.61 3.45 -2.91
CA VAL A 168 -19.05 2.14 -3.30
C VAL A 168 -19.33 1.06 -2.26
N PHE A 169 -19.17 1.36 -0.97
CA PHE A 169 -19.19 0.39 0.13
C PHE A 169 -20.34 0.57 1.12
N GLY A 170 -21.17 1.60 0.93
CA GLY A 170 -22.24 1.96 1.86
C GLY A 170 -21.74 2.71 3.10
N GLU A 171 -22.68 3.10 3.97
CA GLU A 171 -22.40 3.95 5.13
C GLU A 171 -21.47 3.29 6.17
N SER A 172 -21.37 1.96 6.20
CA SER A 172 -20.50 1.24 7.14
C SER A 172 -19.02 1.62 7.03
N ILE A 173 -18.59 2.20 5.90
CA ILE A 173 -17.24 2.70 5.70
C ILE A 173 -16.91 3.88 6.62
N LEU A 174 -17.91 4.63 7.07
CA LEU A 174 -17.76 5.77 7.97
C LEU A 174 -17.28 5.40 9.36
N ASP A 175 -17.50 4.14 9.76
CA ASP A 175 -17.04 3.60 11.06
C ASP A 175 -15.55 3.24 11.02
N LEU A 176 -14.92 3.23 9.84
CA LEU A 176 -13.50 2.93 9.70
C LEU A 176 -12.68 4.08 10.26
N LYS A 177 -11.98 3.83 11.38
CA LYS A 177 -11.17 4.82 12.08
C LYS A 177 -9.85 5.09 11.35
N TYR A 178 -9.29 6.26 11.53
CA TYR A 178 -7.95 6.60 11.06
C TYR A 178 -6.91 5.62 11.60
N TYR A 179 -6.03 5.11 10.72
CA TYR A 179 -5.08 4.04 10.97
C TYR A 179 -5.74 2.71 11.41
N TRP A 180 -6.90 2.41 10.81
CA TRP A 180 -7.53 1.12 10.88
C TRP A 180 -7.82 0.61 9.48
N HIS A 181 -7.92 -0.71 9.34
CA HIS A 181 -8.36 -1.39 8.12
C HIS A 181 -9.52 -2.33 8.40
N ARG A 182 -10.24 -2.68 7.33
CA ARG A 182 -11.29 -3.70 7.32
C ARG A 182 -11.36 -4.35 5.94
N GLU A 183 -11.74 -5.62 5.92
CA GLU A 183 -12.08 -6.29 4.66
C GLU A 183 -13.47 -5.86 4.19
N TYR A 184 -13.56 -5.55 2.89
CA TYR A 184 -14.80 -5.26 2.18
C TYR A 184 -14.91 -6.15 0.95
N LYS A 185 -16.14 -6.30 0.43
CA LYS A 185 -16.40 -6.94 -0.86
C LYS A 185 -17.01 -5.94 -1.83
N TRP A 186 -16.45 -5.91 -3.02
CA TRP A 186 -16.99 -5.12 -4.13
C TRP A 186 -17.06 -5.98 -5.38
N SER A 187 -18.25 -6.12 -5.97
CA SER A 187 -18.48 -6.97 -7.17
C SER A 187 -17.94 -8.39 -7.04
N GLY A 188 -18.00 -8.97 -5.83
CA GLY A 188 -17.50 -10.32 -5.55
C GLY A 188 -16.00 -10.42 -5.25
N ILE A 189 -15.26 -9.34 -5.37
CA ILE A 189 -13.82 -9.26 -5.09
C ILE A 189 -13.63 -8.82 -3.64
N SER A 190 -12.78 -9.53 -2.88
CA SER A 190 -12.35 -9.10 -1.55
C SER A 190 -11.23 -8.09 -1.65
N LEU A 191 -11.27 -7.08 -0.80
CA LEU A 191 -10.24 -6.07 -0.69
C LEU A 191 -10.08 -5.62 0.75
N ILE A 192 -8.84 -5.29 1.12
CA ILE A 192 -8.54 -4.62 2.38
C ILE A 192 -8.62 -3.12 2.14
N VAL A 193 -9.51 -2.45 2.88
CA VAL A 193 -9.57 -0.98 2.88
C VAL A 193 -8.99 -0.47 4.18
N SER A 194 -7.97 0.36 4.09
CA SER A 194 -7.41 1.08 5.24
C SER A 194 -7.73 2.58 5.15
N ARG A 195 -7.90 3.22 6.30
CA ARG A 195 -8.01 4.68 6.38
C ARG A 195 -6.66 5.28 6.67
N THR A 196 -5.82 5.25 5.64
CA THR A 196 -4.42 5.70 5.61
C THR A 196 -4.18 6.54 4.35
N GLY A 197 -3.00 7.11 4.20
CA GLY A 197 -2.56 7.86 3.03
C GLY A 197 -1.42 8.81 3.35
N TRP A 198 -0.72 9.30 2.32
CA TRP A 198 0.43 10.20 2.43
C TRP A 198 0.16 11.65 1.99
N SER A 199 -1.05 11.93 1.54
CA SER A 199 -1.40 13.25 0.99
C SER A 199 -1.63 14.34 2.04
N SER A 200 -1.65 14.01 3.33
CA SER A 200 -2.13 14.86 4.44
C SER A 200 -3.62 15.19 4.36
N GLU A 201 -4.33 14.69 3.36
CA GLU A 201 -5.77 14.81 3.22
C GLU A 201 -6.49 13.57 3.74
N LEU A 202 -7.80 13.69 3.94
CA LEU A 202 -8.66 12.55 4.25
C LEU A 202 -8.59 11.55 3.10
N GLY A 203 -8.39 10.27 3.40
CA GLY A 203 -8.31 9.28 2.34
C GLY A 203 -8.36 7.84 2.81
N TYR A 204 -8.31 6.97 1.82
CA TYR A 204 -8.37 5.53 1.96
C TYR A 204 -7.40 4.88 0.98
N GLU A 205 -6.85 3.75 1.39
CA GLU A 205 -6.10 2.84 0.53
C GLU A 205 -6.90 1.56 0.34
N LEU A 206 -7.01 1.13 -0.91
CA LEU A 206 -7.81 -0.02 -1.33
C LEU A 206 -6.85 -1.06 -1.91
N SER A 207 -6.49 -2.05 -1.11
CA SER A 207 -5.63 -3.16 -1.56
C SER A 207 -6.50 -4.28 -2.11
N LEU A 208 -6.66 -4.28 -3.44
CA LEU A 208 -7.39 -5.32 -4.14
C LEU A 208 -6.56 -6.61 -4.14
N ILE A 209 -7.18 -7.70 -3.71
CA ILE A 209 -6.60 -9.04 -3.67
C ILE A 209 -7.16 -9.81 -4.86
N HIS A 210 -6.28 -10.36 -5.70
CA HIS A 210 -6.64 -11.13 -6.90
C HIS A 210 -7.40 -10.30 -7.95
N ILE A 211 -6.68 -9.53 -8.68
CA ILE A 211 -7.20 -8.84 -9.89
C ILE A 211 -7.02 -9.74 -11.11
#